data_dacc284445f7e0ba6efcc9c5701e104a
#
_entry.id   dacc284445f7e0ba6efcc9c5701e104a
#
_cell.length_a   1.000
_cell.length_b   1.000
_cell.length_c   1.000
_cell.angle_alpha   90.00
_cell.angle_beta   90.00
_cell.angle_gamma   90.00
#
_symmetry.space_group_name_H-M   'P 1'
#
loop_
_entity.id
_entity.type
_entity.pdbx_description
1 polymer ?
#
loop_
_entity_poly.entity_id
_entity_poly.type
_entity_poly.pdbx_seq_one_letter_code
_entity_poly.pdbx_strand_id
1 'polypeptide(L)'
;HFLAFHNSNGGIHGAVSDTPPRLLEEIYGKPFQAAIQESDLLGIMPCYCTVNGEPVSASYGLLTKLLRDEMGFQGLCISDYGAVGNTHGSQHVGETLEDAGLLCLKAGMDMELPNPSGFGEKFLEKFRTGKADISALNRAVLRVLTAKFRMGLFEHPFSLQGEELKGVFSQKTDREVSLQSAKESLVLLKNNGVLPIGSDVK
;
A
#
# COMPACT_ATOMS: atom_id res chain seq x y z
N HIS A 1 4.03 -3.58 1.99
CA HIS A 1 2.90 -4.17 1.25
C HIS A 1 2.35 -5.37 2.02
N PHE A 2 1.10 -5.31 2.35
CA PHE A 2 0.37 -6.39 3.02
C PHE A 2 0.00 -7.48 1.99
N LEU A 3 0.35 -8.73 2.09
CA LEU A 3 0.99 -9.49 3.15
C LEU A 3 1.92 -10.52 2.51
N ALA A 4 2.98 -10.94 3.21
CA ALA A 4 3.91 -12.00 2.76
C ALA A 4 4.66 -11.71 1.45
N PHE A 5 4.79 -10.44 1.06
CA PHE A 5 5.51 -9.98 -0.13
C PHE A 5 6.97 -10.51 -0.19
N HIS A 6 7.66 -10.52 0.96
CA HIS A 6 9.05 -10.98 1.06
C HIS A 6 9.23 -12.49 0.87
N ASN A 7 8.15 -13.27 0.91
CA ASN A 7 8.18 -14.72 0.73
C ASN A 7 7.77 -15.15 -0.69
N SER A 8 7.71 -14.22 -1.63
CA SER A 8 7.38 -14.53 -3.02
C SER A 8 8.48 -15.36 -3.67
N ASN A 9 8.08 -16.36 -4.47
CA ASN A 9 8.98 -17.28 -5.14
C ASN A 9 10.00 -16.55 -6.02
N GLY A 10 11.29 -16.84 -5.81
CA GLY A 10 12.39 -16.21 -6.53
C GLY A 10 12.59 -14.72 -6.23
N GLY A 11 11.92 -14.14 -5.23
CA GLY A 11 11.93 -12.71 -4.96
C GLY A 11 11.28 -11.87 -6.06
N ILE A 12 10.49 -12.49 -6.93
CA ILE A 12 9.88 -11.84 -8.08
C ILE A 12 8.61 -11.10 -7.64
N HIS A 13 8.51 -9.85 -8.05
CA HIS A 13 7.35 -9.01 -7.81
C HIS A 13 6.08 -9.63 -8.41
N GLY A 14 5.07 -9.87 -7.58
CA GLY A 14 3.80 -10.48 -8.01
C GLY A 14 3.82 -12.01 -8.14
N ALA A 15 4.93 -12.69 -7.82
CA ALA A 15 4.98 -14.14 -7.82
C ALA A 15 4.18 -14.76 -6.66
N VAL A 16 4.00 -16.08 -6.74
CA VAL A 16 3.31 -16.84 -5.70
C VAL A 16 4.10 -16.83 -4.40
N SER A 17 3.40 -16.73 -3.29
CA SER A 17 3.90 -16.87 -1.93
C SER A 17 3.12 -17.98 -1.24
N ASP A 18 3.68 -19.20 -1.22
CA ASP A 18 3.08 -20.33 -0.52
C ASP A 18 3.47 -20.23 0.96
N THR A 19 2.63 -19.57 1.73
CA THR A 19 2.89 -19.28 3.13
C THR A 19 1.81 -19.89 4.01
N PRO A 20 2.14 -20.82 4.90
CA PRO A 20 1.17 -21.39 5.84
C PRO A 20 0.46 -20.31 6.66
N PRO A 21 -0.84 -20.46 6.97
CA PRO A 21 -1.61 -19.47 7.72
C PRO A 21 -0.94 -19.01 9.01
N ARG A 22 -0.35 -19.94 9.76
CA ARG A 22 0.37 -19.61 10.98
C ARG A 22 1.54 -18.65 10.75
N LEU A 23 2.30 -18.81 9.67
CA LEU A 23 3.40 -17.89 9.34
C LEU A 23 2.89 -16.55 8.85
N LEU A 24 1.72 -16.50 8.17
CA LEU A 24 1.08 -15.23 7.81
C LEU A 24 0.79 -14.38 9.05
N GLU A 25 0.31 -15.00 10.12
CA GLU A 25 -0.02 -14.31 11.38
C GLU A 25 1.22 -14.03 12.25
N GLU A 26 2.02 -15.06 12.52
CA GLU A 26 3.11 -14.99 13.50
C GLU A 26 4.36 -14.24 13.00
N ILE A 27 4.59 -14.20 11.70
CA ILE A 27 5.79 -13.59 11.11
C ILE A 27 5.42 -12.40 10.26
N TYR A 28 4.70 -12.63 9.15
CA TYR A 28 4.46 -11.59 8.15
C TYR A 28 3.39 -10.57 8.58
N GLY A 29 2.42 -10.98 9.38
CA GLY A 29 1.38 -10.12 9.94
C GLY A 29 1.82 -9.23 11.09
N LYS A 30 2.82 -9.67 11.88
CA LYS A 30 3.24 -8.95 13.09
C LYS A 30 3.65 -7.50 12.89
N PRO A 31 4.44 -7.12 11.87
CA PRO A 31 4.77 -5.71 11.65
C PRO A 31 3.54 -4.84 11.38
N PHE A 32 2.57 -5.39 10.64
CA PHE A 32 1.31 -4.69 10.37
C PHE A 32 0.45 -4.59 11.63
N GLN A 33 0.37 -5.67 12.41
CA GLN A 33 -0.35 -5.67 13.69
C GLN A 33 0.23 -4.61 14.63
N ALA A 34 1.55 -4.53 14.75
CA ALA A 34 2.22 -3.52 15.57
C ALA A 34 1.91 -2.10 15.04
N ALA A 35 2.01 -1.86 13.73
CA ALA A 35 1.70 -0.57 13.15
C ALA A 35 0.23 -0.15 13.38
N ILE A 36 -0.71 -1.09 13.32
CA ILE A 36 -2.13 -0.84 13.60
C ILE A 36 -2.35 -0.49 15.07
N GLN A 37 -1.67 -1.18 15.98
CA GLN A 37 -1.86 -1.02 17.43
C GLN A 37 -1.13 0.19 18.01
N GLU A 38 0.08 0.49 17.50
CA GLU A 38 0.99 1.49 18.07
C GLU A 38 0.91 2.85 17.35
N SER A 39 0.21 2.92 16.22
CA SER A 39 0.05 4.17 15.47
C SER A 39 -1.37 4.37 14.97
N ASP A 40 -1.72 5.60 14.62
CA ASP A 40 -3.00 5.91 13.94
C ASP A 40 -2.86 5.66 12.42
N LEU A 41 -2.66 4.40 12.05
CA LEU A 41 -2.40 4.00 10.68
C LEU A 41 -3.63 4.22 9.80
N LEU A 42 -3.56 5.16 8.86
CA LEU A 42 -4.69 5.54 8.00
C LEU A 42 -4.83 4.69 6.74
N GLY A 43 -3.75 4.08 6.26
CA GLY A 43 -3.80 3.32 5.01
C GLY A 43 -2.88 2.09 5.02
N ILE A 44 -3.34 1.04 4.35
CA ILE A 44 -2.57 -0.18 4.06
C ILE A 44 -2.69 -0.48 2.56
N MET A 45 -1.60 -0.96 1.97
CA MET A 45 -1.53 -1.33 0.56
C MET A 45 -1.34 -2.85 0.43
N PRO A 46 -2.24 -3.58 -0.25
CA PRO A 46 -2.06 -4.99 -0.56
C PRO A 46 -0.88 -5.20 -1.51
N CYS A 47 -0.16 -6.30 -1.35
CA CYS A 47 0.90 -6.65 -2.29
C CYS A 47 0.35 -7.27 -3.58
N TYR A 48 1.20 -7.36 -4.61
CA TYR A 48 0.84 -8.01 -5.88
C TYR A 48 0.82 -9.54 -5.83
N CYS A 49 1.32 -10.13 -4.74
CA CYS A 49 1.50 -11.58 -4.67
C CYS A 49 0.17 -12.33 -4.69
N THR A 50 0.25 -13.57 -5.16
CA THR A 50 -0.75 -14.60 -4.92
C THR A 50 -0.33 -15.38 -3.68
N VAL A 51 -1.10 -15.32 -2.61
CA VAL A 51 -0.82 -16.04 -1.36
C VAL A 51 -1.71 -17.27 -1.28
N ASN A 52 -1.09 -18.44 -1.18
CA ASN A 52 -1.79 -19.73 -1.10
C ASN A 52 -2.86 -19.91 -2.20
N GLY A 53 -2.55 -19.46 -3.42
CA GLY A 53 -3.43 -19.60 -4.59
C GLY A 53 -4.45 -18.47 -4.78
N GLU A 54 -4.49 -17.46 -3.91
CA GLU A 54 -5.43 -16.34 -4.01
C GLU A 54 -4.67 -14.99 -4.14
N PRO A 55 -4.97 -14.14 -5.15
CA PRO A 55 -4.41 -12.81 -5.21
C PRO A 55 -4.74 -12.00 -3.97
N VAL A 56 -3.74 -11.42 -3.31
CA VAL A 56 -3.95 -10.64 -2.08
C VAL A 56 -4.93 -9.50 -2.31
N SER A 57 -4.84 -8.82 -3.45
CA SER A 57 -5.75 -7.73 -3.82
C SER A 57 -7.23 -8.13 -3.91
N ALA A 58 -7.53 -9.41 -4.14
CA ALA A 58 -8.88 -9.96 -4.23
C ALA A 58 -9.24 -10.93 -3.10
N SER A 59 -8.39 -11.07 -2.09
CA SER A 59 -8.58 -12.01 -0.99
C SER A 59 -9.42 -11.41 0.14
N TYR A 60 -10.68 -11.85 0.24
CA TYR A 60 -11.55 -11.52 1.37
C TYR A 60 -10.96 -12.05 2.70
N GLY A 61 -10.35 -13.23 2.65
CA GLY A 61 -9.68 -13.82 3.81
C GLY A 61 -8.58 -12.93 4.38
N LEU A 62 -7.76 -12.34 3.51
CA LEU A 62 -6.65 -11.50 3.95
C LEU A 62 -7.08 -10.05 4.23
N LEU A 63 -7.86 -9.41 3.32
CA LEU A 63 -8.15 -7.98 3.43
C LEU A 63 -9.33 -7.66 4.37
N THR A 64 -10.25 -8.60 4.55
CA THR A 64 -11.36 -8.40 5.49
C THR A 64 -11.15 -9.21 6.75
N LYS A 65 -11.08 -10.54 6.67
CA LYS A 65 -11.00 -11.38 7.86
C LYS A 65 -9.75 -11.10 8.70
N LEU A 66 -8.58 -11.30 8.12
CA LEU A 66 -7.32 -11.11 8.86
C LEU A 66 -7.09 -9.63 9.17
N LEU A 67 -7.05 -8.77 8.14
CA LEU A 67 -6.64 -7.37 8.32
C LEU A 67 -7.65 -6.56 9.16
N ARG A 68 -8.95 -6.68 8.87
CA ARG A 68 -9.97 -5.83 9.52
C ARG A 68 -10.59 -6.48 10.75
N ASP A 69 -11.04 -7.75 10.63
CA ASP A 69 -11.79 -8.39 11.72
C ASP A 69 -10.83 -8.83 12.85
N GLU A 70 -9.67 -9.39 12.53
CA GLU A 70 -8.74 -9.94 13.52
C GLU A 70 -7.68 -8.93 13.98
N MET A 71 -7.03 -8.21 13.04
CA MET A 71 -6.02 -7.20 13.38
C MET A 71 -6.64 -5.85 13.78
N GLY A 72 -7.93 -5.61 13.53
CA GLY A 72 -8.64 -4.40 13.95
C GLY A 72 -8.40 -3.16 13.09
N PHE A 73 -7.90 -3.31 11.85
CA PHE A 73 -7.63 -2.18 10.98
C PHE A 73 -8.89 -1.45 10.52
N GLN A 74 -8.98 -0.15 10.79
CA GLN A 74 -10.13 0.69 10.47
C GLN A 74 -9.89 1.67 9.31
N GLY A 75 -8.66 1.74 8.79
CA GLY A 75 -8.26 2.67 7.76
C GLY A 75 -8.60 2.23 6.33
N LEU A 76 -7.97 2.88 5.36
CA LEU A 76 -8.12 2.63 3.93
C LEU A 76 -7.27 1.46 3.47
N CYS A 77 -7.85 0.58 2.66
CA CYS A 77 -7.13 -0.38 1.86
C CYS A 77 -6.99 0.19 0.44
N ILE A 78 -5.77 0.57 0.07
CA ILE A 78 -5.48 1.28 -1.18
C ILE A 78 -4.65 0.34 -2.06
N SER A 79 -5.05 0.14 -3.32
CA SER A 79 -4.30 -0.74 -4.22
C SER A 79 -2.87 -0.25 -4.44
N ASP A 80 -1.95 -1.16 -4.71
CA ASP A 80 -0.72 -0.80 -5.39
C ASP A 80 -1.02 -0.42 -6.86
N TYR A 81 -0.08 0.22 -7.55
CA TYR A 81 -0.26 0.73 -8.90
C TYR A 81 -0.62 -0.36 -9.89
N GLY A 82 -1.84 -0.26 -10.46
CA GLY A 82 -2.33 -1.24 -11.42
C GLY A 82 -2.65 -2.63 -10.84
N ALA A 83 -2.77 -2.78 -9.51
CA ALA A 83 -2.98 -4.09 -8.87
C ALA A 83 -4.30 -4.75 -9.30
N VAL A 84 -5.37 -3.98 -9.53
CA VAL A 84 -6.64 -4.52 -10.06
C VAL A 84 -6.45 -5.03 -11.49
N GLY A 85 -5.71 -4.27 -12.32
CA GLY A 85 -5.32 -4.71 -13.66
C GLY A 85 -4.48 -5.98 -13.65
N ASN A 86 -3.52 -6.08 -12.71
CA ASN A 86 -2.70 -7.28 -12.50
C ASN A 86 -3.54 -8.50 -12.08
N THR A 87 -4.53 -8.31 -11.22
CA THR A 87 -5.45 -9.37 -10.78
C THR A 87 -6.18 -9.99 -11.98
N HIS A 88 -6.63 -9.17 -12.96
CA HIS A 88 -7.24 -9.66 -14.20
C HIS A 88 -6.19 -10.20 -15.19
N GLY A 89 -5.20 -9.37 -15.57
CA GLY A 89 -4.32 -9.63 -16.70
C GLY A 89 -3.25 -10.70 -16.43
N SER A 90 -2.61 -10.67 -15.26
CA SER A 90 -1.50 -11.56 -14.91
C SER A 90 -1.91 -12.73 -14.03
N GLN A 91 -2.84 -12.51 -13.11
CA GLN A 91 -3.31 -13.54 -12.18
C GLN A 91 -4.58 -14.26 -12.68
N HIS A 92 -5.17 -13.79 -13.79
CA HIS A 92 -6.32 -14.39 -14.47
C HIS A 92 -7.56 -14.60 -13.59
N VAL A 93 -7.83 -13.64 -12.71
CA VAL A 93 -9.00 -13.65 -11.82
C VAL A 93 -10.02 -12.62 -12.30
N GLY A 94 -11.27 -13.07 -12.50
CA GLY A 94 -12.34 -12.30 -13.12
C GLY A 94 -12.37 -12.43 -14.65
N GLU A 95 -13.56 -12.56 -15.24
CA GLU A 95 -13.75 -12.63 -16.69
C GLU A 95 -13.36 -11.33 -17.39
N THR A 96 -13.68 -10.22 -16.76
CA THR A 96 -13.35 -8.87 -17.23
C THR A 96 -12.58 -8.10 -16.17
N LEU A 97 -11.99 -6.99 -16.55
CA LEU A 97 -11.32 -6.09 -15.65
C LEU A 97 -12.27 -5.54 -14.55
N GLU A 98 -13.53 -5.28 -14.92
CA GLU A 98 -14.57 -4.84 -14.02
C GLU A 98 -14.98 -5.94 -13.01
N ASP A 99 -14.91 -7.21 -13.40
CA ASP A 99 -15.16 -8.33 -12.50
C ASP A 99 -14.02 -8.49 -11.49
N ALA A 100 -12.77 -8.36 -11.95
CA ALA A 100 -11.63 -8.28 -11.04
C ALA A 100 -11.77 -7.11 -10.06
N GLY A 101 -12.20 -5.93 -10.54
CA GLY A 101 -12.54 -4.79 -9.70
C GLY A 101 -13.59 -5.12 -8.62
N LEU A 102 -14.67 -5.80 -9.01
CA LEU A 102 -15.69 -6.24 -8.04
C LEU A 102 -15.16 -7.22 -7.00
N LEU A 103 -14.27 -8.13 -7.39
CA LEU A 103 -13.63 -9.05 -6.45
C LEU A 103 -12.74 -8.29 -5.47
N CYS A 104 -11.91 -7.36 -5.95
CA CYS A 104 -11.07 -6.52 -5.11
C CYS A 104 -11.90 -5.66 -4.13
N LEU A 105 -12.97 -5.01 -4.61
CA LEU A 105 -13.89 -4.23 -3.76
C LEU A 105 -14.55 -5.11 -2.68
N LYS A 106 -15.07 -6.28 -3.06
CA LYS A 106 -15.68 -7.23 -2.12
C LYS A 106 -14.68 -7.76 -1.10
N ALA A 107 -13.43 -7.96 -1.51
CA ALA A 107 -12.34 -8.36 -0.62
C ALA A 107 -12.02 -7.32 0.46
N GLY A 108 -12.32 -6.04 0.23
CA GLY A 108 -12.09 -4.96 1.19
C GLY A 108 -11.18 -3.84 0.71
N MET A 109 -10.80 -3.83 -0.58
CA MET A 109 -10.08 -2.72 -1.21
C MET A 109 -11.03 -1.52 -1.37
N ASP A 110 -10.57 -0.33 -0.98
CA ASP A 110 -11.38 0.88 -0.97
C ASP A 110 -11.05 1.84 -2.12
N MET A 111 -9.81 1.82 -2.61
CA MET A 111 -9.31 2.71 -3.68
C MET A 111 -8.39 1.98 -4.63
N GLU A 112 -8.44 2.36 -5.91
CA GLU A 112 -7.51 1.91 -6.95
C GLU A 112 -6.53 3.03 -7.34
N LEU A 113 -5.27 2.67 -7.56
CA LEU A 113 -4.20 3.56 -8.00
C LEU A 113 -3.52 3.01 -9.26
N PRO A 114 -2.88 3.86 -10.09
CA PRO A 114 -2.91 5.33 -10.06
C PRO A 114 -4.16 5.89 -10.76
N ASN A 115 -4.80 5.08 -11.59
CA ASN A 115 -5.97 5.44 -12.39
C ASN A 115 -7.08 4.40 -12.19
N PRO A 116 -8.36 4.79 -12.31
CA PRO A 116 -9.48 3.88 -12.15
C PRO A 116 -9.63 2.97 -13.38
N SER A 117 -8.87 1.89 -13.44
CA SER A 117 -8.95 0.90 -14.51
C SER A 117 -10.04 -0.14 -14.23
N GLY A 118 -9.94 -0.85 -13.13
CA GLY A 118 -10.96 -1.80 -12.68
C GLY A 118 -12.13 -1.14 -11.97
N PHE A 119 -11.92 0.02 -11.32
CA PHE A 119 -12.96 0.85 -10.69
C PHE A 119 -13.46 1.96 -11.63
N GLY A 120 -13.41 1.72 -12.95
CA GLY A 120 -13.80 2.66 -13.98
C GLY A 120 -15.31 2.69 -14.26
N GLU A 121 -15.70 3.33 -15.38
CA GLU A 121 -17.11 3.57 -15.71
C GLU A 121 -17.92 2.27 -15.88
N LYS A 122 -17.37 1.26 -16.55
CA LYS A 122 -18.03 -0.04 -16.70
C LYS A 122 -18.26 -0.77 -15.37
N PHE A 123 -17.35 -0.60 -14.42
CA PHE A 123 -17.53 -1.09 -13.05
C PHE A 123 -18.69 -0.37 -12.36
N LEU A 124 -18.80 0.96 -12.46
CA LEU A 124 -19.90 1.74 -11.89
C LEU A 124 -21.23 1.35 -12.51
N GLU A 125 -21.26 1.03 -13.80
CA GLU A 125 -22.48 0.60 -14.50
C GLU A 125 -23.07 -0.71 -13.91
N LYS A 126 -22.22 -1.60 -13.36
CA LYS A 126 -22.70 -2.80 -12.68
C LYS A 126 -23.60 -2.49 -11.45
N PHE A 127 -23.30 -1.40 -10.74
CA PHE A 127 -24.11 -0.94 -9.61
C PHE A 127 -25.37 -0.22 -10.09
N ARG A 128 -25.27 0.64 -11.10
CA ARG A 128 -26.44 1.36 -11.67
C ARG A 128 -27.49 0.41 -12.24
N THR A 129 -27.06 -0.71 -12.79
CA THR A 129 -27.94 -1.73 -13.37
C THR A 129 -28.35 -2.83 -12.41
N GLY A 130 -27.95 -2.75 -11.12
CA GLY A 130 -28.28 -3.76 -10.10
C GLY A 130 -27.55 -5.09 -10.26
N LYS A 131 -26.53 -5.17 -11.13
CA LYS A 131 -25.68 -6.36 -11.30
C LYS A 131 -24.64 -6.55 -10.18
N ALA A 132 -24.40 -5.53 -9.37
CA ALA A 132 -23.51 -5.58 -8.22
C ALA A 132 -24.19 -4.98 -6.97
N ASP A 133 -23.85 -5.54 -5.81
CA ASP A 133 -24.38 -5.06 -4.52
C ASP A 133 -23.70 -3.72 -4.14
N ILE A 134 -24.52 -2.68 -4.05
CA ILE A 134 -24.11 -1.32 -3.70
C ILE A 134 -23.53 -1.22 -2.29
N SER A 135 -23.80 -2.17 -1.40
CA SER A 135 -23.32 -2.12 -0.01
C SER A 135 -21.80 -2.15 0.09
N ALA A 136 -21.12 -2.90 -0.78
CA ALA A 136 -19.67 -2.96 -0.82
C ALA A 136 -19.05 -1.61 -1.24
N LEU A 137 -19.65 -0.97 -2.26
CA LEU A 137 -19.23 0.36 -2.71
C LEU A 137 -19.46 1.41 -1.62
N ASN A 138 -20.61 1.39 -0.96
CA ASN A 138 -20.93 2.31 0.12
C ASN A 138 -19.96 2.19 1.29
N ARG A 139 -19.53 0.97 1.65
CA ARG A 139 -18.51 0.76 2.69
C ARG A 139 -17.17 1.38 2.30
N ALA A 140 -16.73 1.20 1.06
CA ALA A 140 -15.48 1.78 0.57
C ALA A 140 -15.55 3.31 0.56
N VAL A 141 -16.62 3.89 0.02
CA VAL A 141 -16.86 5.35 0.01
C VAL A 141 -16.88 5.91 1.44
N LEU A 142 -17.58 5.23 2.36
CA LEU A 142 -17.63 5.66 3.77
C LEU A 142 -16.23 5.72 4.39
N ARG A 143 -15.37 4.72 4.15
CA ARG A 143 -13.99 4.73 4.67
C ARG A 143 -13.18 5.86 4.08
N VAL A 144 -13.26 6.08 2.77
CA VAL A 144 -12.56 7.18 2.09
C VAL A 144 -12.99 8.54 2.65
N LEU A 145 -14.30 8.77 2.78
CA LEU A 145 -14.81 10.02 3.34
C LEU A 145 -14.43 10.19 4.81
N THR A 146 -14.51 9.11 5.61
CA THR A 146 -14.09 9.14 7.02
C THR A 146 -12.61 9.54 7.15
N ALA A 147 -11.72 8.96 6.33
CA ALA A 147 -10.31 9.34 6.34
C ALA A 147 -10.11 10.81 5.98
N LYS A 148 -10.81 11.31 4.95
CA LYS A 148 -10.75 12.74 4.56
C LYS A 148 -11.23 13.66 5.67
N PHE A 149 -12.31 13.32 6.37
CA PHE A 149 -12.80 14.09 7.52
C PHE A 149 -11.78 14.08 8.68
N ARG A 150 -11.24 12.92 9.02
CA ARG A 150 -10.21 12.81 10.08
C ARG A 150 -8.94 13.62 9.78
N MET A 151 -8.59 13.73 8.50
CA MET A 151 -7.46 14.53 8.04
C MET A 151 -7.78 16.04 7.93
N GLY A 152 -9.02 16.46 8.16
CA GLY A 152 -9.45 17.87 8.03
C GLY A 152 -9.44 18.38 6.60
N LEU A 153 -9.51 17.49 5.59
CA LEU A 153 -9.39 17.89 4.17
C LEU A 153 -10.61 18.65 3.62
N PHE A 154 -11.72 18.68 4.36
CA PHE A 154 -12.88 19.50 3.98
C PHE A 154 -12.74 20.96 4.45
N GLU A 155 -12.06 21.17 5.58
CA GLU A 155 -11.77 22.48 6.13
C GLU A 155 -10.47 23.06 5.55
N HIS A 156 -9.46 22.21 5.37
CA HIS A 156 -8.12 22.58 4.91
C HIS A 156 -7.67 21.69 3.73
N PRO A 157 -8.25 21.88 2.52
CA PRO A 157 -8.01 21.01 1.37
C PRO A 157 -6.65 21.23 0.70
N PHE A 158 -5.96 22.30 1.02
CA PHE A 158 -4.71 22.70 0.38
C PHE A 158 -3.50 22.42 1.29
N SER A 159 -2.40 22.01 0.68
CA SER A 159 -1.10 21.94 1.35
C SER A 159 -0.57 23.34 1.68
N LEU A 160 0.41 23.38 2.57
CA LEU A 160 1.14 24.62 2.87
C LEU A 160 1.73 25.24 1.59
N GLN A 161 1.75 26.56 1.51
CA GLN A 161 2.24 27.30 0.35
C GLN A 161 3.14 28.48 0.77
N GLY A 162 3.90 29.01 -0.19
CA GLY A 162 4.71 30.22 0.03
C GLY A 162 5.75 30.08 1.14
N GLU A 163 5.80 31.05 2.05
CA GLU A 163 6.78 31.09 3.14
C GLU A 163 6.54 30.02 4.21
N GLU A 164 5.29 29.62 4.46
CA GLU A 164 4.97 28.53 5.38
C GLU A 164 5.58 27.21 4.90
N LEU A 165 5.47 26.92 3.58
CA LEU A 165 6.07 25.75 2.98
C LEU A 165 7.60 25.78 3.08
N LYS A 166 8.23 26.94 2.82
CA LYS A 166 9.67 27.11 3.00
C LYS A 166 10.13 26.86 4.43
N GLY A 167 9.30 27.25 5.42
CA GLY A 167 9.57 27.05 6.83
C GLY A 167 9.58 25.55 7.24
N VAL A 168 8.93 24.67 6.48
CA VAL A 168 8.89 23.24 6.78
C VAL A 168 10.10 22.50 6.18
N PHE A 169 10.54 22.88 4.98
CA PHE A 169 11.64 22.21 4.30
C PHE A 169 13.02 22.68 4.79
N SER A 170 13.97 21.78 4.69
CA SER A 170 15.40 22.06 4.90
C SER A 170 15.72 22.60 6.32
N GLN A 171 15.00 22.15 7.32
CA GLN A 171 15.33 22.46 8.71
C GLN A 171 16.76 22.02 9.01
N LYS A 172 17.46 22.74 9.91
CA LYS A 172 18.83 22.39 10.27
C LYS A 172 18.92 20.96 10.83
N THR A 173 17.99 20.58 11.66
CA THR A 173 17.86 19.22 12.22
C THR A 173 17.73 18.14 11.14
N ASP A 174 16.90 18.39 10.11
CA ASP A 174 16.69 17.42 9.03
C ASP A 174 17.96 17.25 8.21
N ARG A 175 18.69 18.33 7.97
CA ARG A 175 19.98 18.30 7.26
C ARG A 175 21.04 17.56 8.06
N GLU A 176 21.08 17.72 9.38
CA GLU A 176 22.01 17.02 10.26
C GLU A 176 21.75 15.50 10.24
N VAL A 177 20.49 15.08 10.35
CA VAL A 177 20.09 13.67 10.25
C VAL A 177 20.41 13.10 8.87
N SER A 178 20.05 13.83 7.80
CA SER A 178 20.33 13.42 6.42
C SER A 178 21.84 13.27 6.17
N LEU A 179 22.65 14.20 6.65
CA LEU A 179 24.11 14.13 6.53
C LEU A 179 24.68 12.94 7.30
N GLN A 180 24.21 12.72 8.51
CA GLN A 180 24.66 11.60 9.34
C GLN A 180 24.29 10.26 8.67
N SER A 181 23.06 10.10 8.19
CA SER A 181 22.63 8.92 7.46
C SER A 181 23.48 8.67 6.20
N ALA A 182 23.76 9.73 5.44
CA ALA A 182 24.64 9.62 4.26
C ALA A 182 26.05 9.16 4.63
N LYS A 183 26.64 9.69 5.70
CA LYS A 183 27.96 9.28 6.18
C LYS A 183 27.99 7.82 6.61
N GLU A 184 26.99 7.37 7.35
CA GLU A 184 26.90 6.01 7.86
C GLU A 184 26.56 4.97 6.78
N SER A 185 25.94 5.39 5.67
CA SER A 185 25.63 4.51 4.54
C SER A 185 26.82 4.23 3.61
N LEU A 186 27.90 5.01 3.71
CA LEU A 186 29.08 4.83 2.88
C LEU A 186 29.95 3.67 3.39
N VAL A 187 30.17 2.68 2.55
CA VAL A 187 31.00 1.52 2.86
C VAL A 187 32.23 1.50 1.95
N LEU A 188 33.43 1.68 2.54
CA LEU A 188 34.67 1.59 1.83
C LEU A 188 35.13 0.12 1.72
N LEU A 189 34.83 -0.53 0.59
CA LEU A 189 35.14 -1.94 0.36
C LEU A 189 36.63 -2.18 0.13
N LYS A 190 37.32 -1.24 -0.50
CA LYS A 190 38.77 -1.31 -0.78
C LYS A 190 39.36 0.10 -0.97
N ASN A 191 40.54 0.33 -0.44
CA ASN A 191 41.28 1.55 -0.64
C ASN A 191 42.80 1.20 -0.90
N ASN A 192 43.36 1.75 -1.97
CA ASN A 192 44.77 1.60 -2.34
C ASN A 192 45.62 2.78 -1.83
N GLY A 193 45.15 3.54 -0.85
CA GLY A 193 45.81 4.70 -0.29
C GLY A 193 45.47 6.05 -0.94
N VAL A 194 44.48 6.07 -1.88
CA VAL A 194 44.00 7.32 -2.49
C VAL A 194 43.13 8.11 -1.54
N LEU A 195 42.38 7.42 -0.66
CA LEU A 195 41.51 8.06 0.35
C LEU A 195 42.17 8.04 1.74
N PRO A 196 42.02 9.10 2.52
CA PRO A 196 41.33 10.38 2.20
C PRO A 196 42.15 11.22 1.20
N ILE A 197 41.40 11.92 0.33
CA ILE A 197 42.00 12.87 -0.62
C ILE A 197 42.63 14.01 0.18
N GLY A 198 43.92 14.32 -0.07
CA GLY A 198 44.60 15.42 0.59
C GLY A 198 44.05 16.80 0.22
N SER A 199 44.20 17.76 1.11
CA SER A 199 43.71 19.14 0.91
C SER A 199 44.45 19.91 -0.21
N ASP A 200 45.57 19.40 -0.68
CA ASP A 200 46.42 19.95 -1.72
C ASP A 200 46.01 19.51 -3.15
N VAL A 201 45.10 18.58 -3.26
CA VAL A 201 44.55 18.11 -4.55
C VAL A 201 43.54 19.13 -5.06
N LYS A 202 43.76 19.66 -6.26
CA LYS A 202 42.88 20.61 -6.95
C LYS A 202 41.99 19.92 -7.97
#